data_ec07ae9b2bf78bd9fabfa2d218881e54
#
_entry.id   ec07ae9b2bf78bd9fabfa2d218881e54
#
_cell.length_a   1.000
_cell.length_b   1.000
_cell.length_c   1.000
_cell.angle_alpha   90.00
_cell.angle_beta   90.00
_cell.angle_gamma   90.00
#
_symmetry.space_group_name_H-M   'P 1'
#
loop_
_entity.id
_entity.type
_entity.pdbx_description
1 polymer ?
#
loop_
_entity_poly.entity_id
_entity_poly.type
_entity_poly.pdbx_seq_one_letter_code
_entity_poly.pdbx_strand_id
1 'polypeptide(L)'
;MAVKTAIKAGYRFIDCANDYNNEHIIGEALQELFKEGNVKRSDLFIQAKLWNGNHRPEHVQNDLDATLKDLQLDYVDSYIIHWPMACPSTGKNATLRSNGCYMAHHSKSNFALNFQVHVPDLRYIFVSDTMFPITDEGYFSHDPESHYVETWKAMEELVDKGKVKAIGLSNFNRRQVQEILDIPDLKYNPSVLQNESHPYLHEKDLRDFCQIHGIAFQVSCET
;
A
#
# COMPACT_ATOMS: atom_id res chain seq x y z
N MET A 1 9.89 -14.83 -11.57
CA MET A 1 11.34 -15.14 -11.51
C MET A 1 12.05 -14.42 -10.37
N ALA A 2 11.98 -13.10 -10.24
CA ALA A 2 12.69 -12.33 -9.19
C ALA A 2 12.38 -12.80 -7.75
N VAL A 3 11.11 -13.00 -7.41
CA VAL A 3 10.69 -13.46 -6.08
C VAL A 3 11.33 -14.79 -5.70
N LYS A 4 11.33 -15.78 -6.60
CA LYS A 4 11.96 -17.08 -6.35
C LYS A 4 13.45 -16.95 -6.10
N THR A 5 14.14 -16.12 -6.89
CA THR A 5 15.58 -15.87 -6.72
C THR A 5 15.86 -15.20 -5.39
N ALA A 6 15.08 -14.20 -5.01
CA ALA A 6 15.24 -13.49 -3.74
C ALA A 6 15.04 -14.45 -2.54
N ILE A 7 13.98 -15.26 -2.54
CA ILE A 7 13.71 -16.21 -1.46
C ILE A 7 14.83 -17.26 -1.38
N LYS A 8 15.31 -17.79 -2.51
CA LYS A 8 16.45 -18.73 -2.56
C LYS A 8 17.75 -18.08 -2.06
N ALA A 9 17.92 -16.78 -2.27
CA ALA A 9 19.05 -16.00 -1.74
C ALA A 9 18.92 -15.62 -0.25
N GLY A 10 17.80 -15.97 0.40
CA GLY A 10 17.62 -15.76 1.84
C GLY A 10 16.68 -14.61 2.21
N TYR A 11 16.11 -13.87 1.27
CA TYR A 11 15.09 -12.87 1.58
C TYR A 11 13.84 -13.55 2.15
N ARG A 12 13.25 -12.91 3.17
CA ARG A 12 12.04 -13.41 3.85
C ARG A 12 10.94 -12.38 3.98
N PHE A 13 11.24 -11.11 3.69
CA PHE A 13 10.27 -10.01 3.65
C PHE A 13 9.95 -9.68 2.19
N ILE A 14 8.65 -9.64 1.86
CA ILE A 14 8.14 -9.27 0.54
C ILE A 14 7.14 -8.15 0.72
N ASP A 15 7.38 -7.03 0.09
CA ASP A 15 6.51 -5.86 0.07
C ASP A 15 5.73 -5.83 -1.25
N CYS A 16 4.42 -6.06 -1.15
CA CYS A 16 3.48 -6.09 -2.25
C CYS A 16 2.60 -4.84 -2.23
N ALA A 17 2.00 -4.54 -3.34
CA ALA A 17 0.89 -3.60 -3.41
C ALA A 17 0.03 -3.91 -4.63
N ASN A 18 -1.25 -3.68 -4.48
CA ASN A 18 -2.23 -3.95 -5.52
C ASN A 18 -1.99 -3.08 -6.78
N ASP A 19 -1.53 -1.82 -6.62
CA ASP A 19 -1.18 -0.94 -7.73
C ASP A 19 0.09 -1.37 -8.51
N TYR A 20 0.92 -2.27 -7.95
CA TYR A 20 2.05 -2.85 -8.70
C TYR A 20 1.60 -3.86 -9.75
N ASN A 21 0.34 -4.26 -9.72
CA ASN A 21 -0.31 -5.14 -10.71
C ASN A 21 0.44 -6.47 -10.95
N ASN A 22 1.11 -6.98 -9.93
CA ASN A 22 1.94 -8.19 -10.00
C ASN A 22 1.69 -9.20 -8.88
N GLU A 23 0.72 -8.97 -8.00
CA GLU A 23 0.43 -9.85 -6.85
C GLU A 23 0.10 -11.28 -7.30
N HIS A 24 -0.62 -11.45 -8.40
CA HIS A 24 -0.93 -12.78 -8.95
C HIS A 24 0.34 -13.55 -9.38
N ILE A 25 1.34 -12.86 -9.96
CA ILE A 25 2.62 -13.47 -10.35
C ILE A 25 3.43 -13.84 -9.08
N ILE A 26 3.35 -13.00 -8.05
CA ILE A 26 3.98 -13.28 -6.75
C ILE A 26 3.32 -14.50 -6.12
N GLY A 27 1.98 -14.58 -6.13
CA GLY A 27 1.21 -15.71 -5.62
C GLY A 27 1.61 -17.03 -6.29
N GLU A 28 1.66 -17.08 -7.62
CA GLU A 28 2.11 -18.25 -8.36
C GLU A 28 3.53 -18.68 -7.93
N ALA A 29 4.45 -17.72 -7.82
CA ALA A 29 5.83 -18.00 -7.40
C ALA A 29 5.91 -18.55 -5.96
N LEU A 30 5.08 -18.05 -5.05
CA LEU A 30 5.00 -18.51 -3.67
C LEU A 30 4.47 -19.95 -3.61
N GLN A 31 3.39 -20.26 -4.33
CA GLN A 31 2.82 -21.62 -4.36
C GLN A 31 3.82 -22.65 -4.90
N GLU A 32 4.58 -22.29 -5.93
CA GLU A 32 5.63 -23.17 -6.43
C GLU A 32 6.72 -23.41 -5.38
N LEU A 33 7.18 -22.37 -4.68
CA LEU A 33 8.20 -22.48 -3.63
C LEU A 33 7.70 -23.31 -2.43
N PHE A 34 6.43 -23.17 -2.04
CA PHE A 34 5.82 -23.98 -0.99
C PHE A 34 5.74 -25.45 -1.40
N LYS A 35 5.35 -25.73 -2.65
CA LYS A 35 5.30 -27.08 -3.21
C LYS A 35 6.69 -27.72 -3.31
N GLU A 36 7.73 -26.96 -3.65
CA GLU A 36 9.11 -27.40 -3.69
C GLU A 36 9.68 -27.70 -2.28
N GLY A 37 9.00 -27.25 -1.20
CA GLY A 37 9.46 -27.41 0.18
C GLY A 37 10.65 -26.52 0.56
N ASN A 38 10.99 -25.54 -0.27
CA ASN A 38 12.10 -24.62 -0.05
C ASN A 38 11.85 -23.64 1.10
N VAL A 39 10.56 -23.30 1.35
CA VAL A 39 10.11 -22.34 2.35
C VAL A 39 8.67 -22.66 2.71
N LYS A 40 8.26 -22.36 3.95
CA LYS A 40 6.86 -22.42 4.39
C LYS A 40 6.28 -21.01 4.43
N ARG A 41 4.94 -20.90 4.35
CA ARG A 41 4.26 -19.59 4.51
C ARG A 41 4.68 -18.88 5.81
N SER A 42 4.84 -19.62 6.90
CA SER A 42 5.25 -19.10 8.21
C SER A 42 6.68 -18.55 8.25
N ASP A 43 7.52 -18.89 7.28
CA ASP A 43 8.90 -18.41 7.21
C ASP A 43 9.01 -17.05 6.53
N LEU A 44 7.91 -16.58 5.91
CA LEU A 44 7.84 -15.35 5.15
C LEU A 44 7.03 -14.29 5.88
N PHE A 45 7.48 -13.05 5.78
CA PHE A 45 6.72 -11.86 6.14
C PHE A 45 6.22 -11.20 4.85
N ILE A 46 4.91 -11.21 4.64
CA ILE A 46 4.27 -10.62 3.46
C ILE A 46 3.53 -9.36 3.89
N GLN A 47 3.91 -8.24 3.32
CA GLN A 47 3.24 -6.96 3.46
C GLN A 47 2.47 -6.65 2.18
N ALA A 48 1.27 -6.13 2.31
CA ALA A 48 0.46 -5.62 1.20
C ALA A 48 -0.12 -4.25 1.56
N LYS A 49 -0.71 -3.56 0.60
CA LYS A 49 -1.14 -2.17 0.78
C LYS A 49 -2.56 -1.95 0.28
N LEU A 50 -3.34 -1.20 1.07
CA LEU A 50 -4.66 -0.72 0.69
C LEU A 50 -4.51 0.43 -0.31
N TRP A 51 -5.15 0.29 -1.47
CA TRP A 51 -5.09 1.33 -2.48
C TRP A 51 -6.06 2.50 -2.21
N ASN A 52 -5.71 3.67 -2.75
CA ASN A 52 -6.41 4.93 -2.53
C ASN A 52 -7.89 4.93 -2.93
N GLY A 53 -8.30 4.15 -3.91
CA GLY A 53 -9.70 4.00 -4.35
C GLY A 53 -10.57 3.16 -3.40
N ASN A 54 -9.99 2.53 -2.39
CA ASN A 54 -10.67 1.60 -1.51
C ASN A 54 -10.62 2.02 -0.03
N HIS A 55 -10.41 3.30 0.26
CA HIS A 55 -10.34 3.85 1.62
C HIS A 55 -11.69 3.85 2.35
N ARG A 56 -12.82 3.86 1.64
CA ARG A 56 -14.13 3.80 2.29
C ARG A 56 -14.25 2.51 3.09
N PRO A 57 -14.74 2.54 4.34
CA PRO A 57 -14.80 1.36 5.23
C PRO A 57 -15.39 0.11 4.57
N GLU A 58 -16.45 0.27 3.78
CA GLU A 58 -17.13 -0.82 3.08
C GLU A 58 -16.28 -1.47 1.97
N HIS A 59 -15.21 -0.82 1.52
CA HIS A 59 -14.33 -1.34 0.47
C HIS A 59 -13.06 -2.01 1.00
N VAL A 60 -12.63 -1.67 2.21
CA VAL A 60 -11.35 -2.13 2.79
C VAL A 60 -11.24 -3.66 2.82
N GLN A 61 -12.30 -4.34 3.26
CA GLN A 61 -12.33 -5.80 3.28
C GLN A 61 -12.23 -6.40 1.89
N ASN A 62 -12.94 -5.84 0.91
CA ASN A 62 -12.96 -6.35 -0.45
C ASN A 62 -11.59 -6.19 -1.15
N ASP A 63 -10.87 -5.10 -0.85
CA ASP A 63 -9.51 -4.87 -1.37
C ASP A 63 -8.54 -5.92 -0.84
N LEU A 64 -8.58 -6.18 0.46
CA LEU A 64 -7.75 -7.24 1.05
C LEU A 64 -8.11 -8.62 0.50
N ASP A 65 -9.40 -8.92 0.31
CA ASP A 65 -9.82 -10.22 -0.23
C ASP A 65 -9.33 -10.42 -1.66
N ALA A 66 -9.29 -9.36 -2.47
CA ALA A 66 -8.71 -9.40 -3.81
C ALA A 66 -7.20 -9.65 -3.76
N THR A 67 -6.46 -8.92 -2.92
CA THR A 67 -5.02 -9.12 -2.67
C THR A 67 -4.72 -10.56 -2.20
N LEU A 68 -5.47 -11.08 -1.21
CA LEU A 68 -5.28 -12.45 -0.72
C LEU A 68 -5.54 -13.49 -1.80
N LYS A 69 -6.55 -13.28 -2.65
CA LYS A 69 -6.84 -14.14 -3.78
C LYS A 69 -5.71 -14.15 -4.80
N ASP A 70 -5.18 -12.98 -5.17
CA ASP A 70 -4.10 -12.87 -6.14
C ASP A 70 -2.79 -13.43 -5.59
N LEU A 71 -2.46 -13.18 -4.33
CA LEU A 71 -1.32 -13.76 -3.65
C LEU A 71 -1.50 -15.27 -3.35
N GLN A 72 -2.71 -15.81 -3.46
CA GLN A 72 -3.07 -17.19 -3.11
C GLN A 72 -2.73 -17.52 -1.64
N LEU A 73 -3.07 -16.61 -0.74
CA LEU A 73 -2.78 -16.70 0.69
C LEU A 73 -4.06 -16.52 1.52
N ASP A 74 -4.06 -17.06 2.73
CA ASP A 74 -5.16 -16.93 3.69
C ASP A 74 -5.02 -15.67 4.56
N TYR A 75 -3.81 -15.14 4.70
CA TYR A 75 -3.49 -13.95 5.49
C TYR A 75 -2.25 -13.24 4.96
N VAL A 76 -2.11 -11.97 5.31
CA VAL A 76 -0.85 -11.21 5.21
C VAL A 76 -0.31 -10.87 6.60
N ASP A 77 1.00 -10.68 6.72
CA ASP A 77 1.62 -10.34 8.01
C ASP A 77 1.45 -8.86 8.33
N SER A 78 1.46 -8.01 7.31
CA SER A 78 1.21 -6.57 7.44
C SER A 78 0.32 -6.07 6.30
N TYR A 79 -0.64 -5.20 6.64
CA TYR A 79 -1.47 -4.48 5.66
C TYR A 79 -1.44 -3.01 5.99
N ILE A 80 -1.01 -2.17 5.04
CA ILE A 80 -0.77 -0.75 5.31
C ILE A 80 -1.59 0.14 4.38
N ILE A 81 -2.04 1.30 4.85
CA ILE A 81 -2.62 2.33 3.99
C ILE A 81 -1.51 2.87 3.09
N HIS A 82 -1.66 2.75 1.77
CA HIS A 82 -0.59 3.11 0.82
C HIS A 82 -0.31 4.61 0.81
N TRP A 83 -1.35 5.44 0.81
CA TRP A 83 -1.28 6.90 0.87
C TRP A 83 -2.38 7.46 1.77
N PRO A 84 -2.20 8.62 2.42
CA PRO A 84 -3.24 9.21 3.26
C PRO A 84 -4.44 9.76 2.50
N MET A 85 -4.32 9.94 1.19
CA MET A 85 -5.39 10.47 0.35
C MET A 85 -6.27 9.37 -0.23
N ALA A 86 -7.58 9.61 -0.28
CA ALA A 86 -8.54 8.75 -0.94
C ALA A 86 -8.88 9.27 -2.34
N CYS A 87 -9.11 8.35 -3.26
CA CYS A 87 -9.69 8.62 -4.58
C CYS A 87 -11.13 8.13 -4.62
N PRO A 88 -11.99 8.69 -5.50
CA PRO A 88 -13.32 8.14 -5.73
C PRO A 88 -13.24 6.66 -6.11
N SER A 89 -14.02 5.84 -5.44
CA SER A 89 -14.14 4.42 -5.79
C SER A 89 -14.89 4.30 -7.12
N THR A 90 -14.35 3.52 -8.03
CA THR A 90 -15.02 3.22 -9.30
C THR A 90 -16.10 2.16 -9.15
N GLY A 91 -16.32 1.63 -7.93
CA GLY A 91 -17.29 0.57 -7.66
C GLY A 91 -16.94 -0.78 -8.30
N LYS A 92 -15.85 -0.84 -9.03
CA LYS A 92 -15.30 -2.08 -9.56
C LYS A 92 -14.21 -2.53 -8.59
N ASN A 93 -14.31 -3.75 -8.09
CA ASN A 93 -13.20 -4.38 -7.37
C ASN A 93 -11.94 -4.14 -8.20
N ALA A 94 -10.88 -3.64 -7.57
CA ALA A 94 -9.63 -3.25 -8.23
C ALA A 94 -8.87 -4.40 -8.93
N THR A 95 -9.53 -5.49 -9.20
CA THR A 95 -9.09 -6.58 -10.07
C THR A 95 -9.27 -6.23 -11.55
N LEU A 96 -9.01 -4.99 -11.93
CA LEU A 96 -8.85 -4.70 -13.34
C LEU A 96 -7.45 -5.11 -13.74
N ARG A 97 -7.35 -6.35 -14.19
CA ARG A 97 -6.26 -6.77 -15.06
C ARG A 97 -6.26 -5.85 -16.29
N SER A 98 -5.60 -4.73 -16.18
CA SER A 98 -5.27 -3.93 -17.35
C SER A 98 -4.24 -4.75 -18.14
N ASN A 99 -4.69 -5.36 -19.24
CA ASN A 99 -3.77 -5.83 -20.25
C ASN A 99 -2.89 -4.65 -20.67
N GLY A 100 -1.69 -4.58 -20.08
CA GLY A 100 -0.59 -3.79 -20.59
C GLY A 100 -0.63 -2.28 -20.33
N CYS A 101 -0.66 -1.83 -19.10
CA CYS A 101 -0.17 -0.48 -18.80
C CYS A 101 1.28 -0.58 -18.28
N TYR A 102 2.23 -0.37 -19.15
CA TYR A 102 3.61 -0.11 -18.79
C TYR A 102 3.64 1.26 -18.11
N MET A 103 4.01 1.27 -16.84
CA MET A 103 4.47 2.49 -16.19
C MET A 103 5.69 2.98 -16.95
N ALA A 104 5.52 4.01 -17.76
CA ALA A 104 6.65 4.75 -18.29
C ALA A 104 7.32 5.44 -17.09
N HIS A 105 8.44 4.88 -16.64
CA HIS A 105 9.36 5.56 -15.74
C HIS A 105 9.81 6.87 -16.39
N HIS A 106 9.17 7.95 -16.06
CA HIS A 106 9.74 9.26 -16.25
C HIS A 106 10.28 9.73 -14.91
N SER A 107 11.56 9.37 -14.72
CA SER A 107 12.41 10.11 -13.80
C SER A 107 12.37 11.59 -14.16
N LYS A 108 11.79 12.39 -13.29
CA LYS A 108 12.30 13.70 -12.91
C LYS A 108 11.48 14.28 -11.75
N SER A 109 12.08 14.10 -10.56
CA SER A 109 12.30 15.11 -9.54
C SER A 109 11.17 16.09 -9.20
N ASN A 110 10.97 16.18 -7.92
CA ASN A 110 10.26 17.20 -7.15
C ASN A 110 8.81 16.89 -6.80
N PHE A 111 8.62 15.77 -6.10
CA PHE A 111 7.46 15.62 -5.21
C PHE A 111 7.71 16.40 -3.92
N ALA A 112 7.70 17.72 -4.02
CA ALA A 112 7.66 18.59 -2.87
C ALA A 112 6.22 19.06 -2.66
N LEU A 113 5.58 18.50 -1.66
CA LEU A 113 4.65 19.12 -0.68
C LEU A 113 3.68 20.24 -1.13
N ASN A 114 3.28 20.31 -2.40
CA ASN A 114 2.10 21.08 -2.81
C ASN A 114 1.44 20.31 -3.94
N PHE A 115 0.34 19.59 -3.62
CA PHE A 115 -0.45 18.83 -4.56
C PHE A 115 -1.17 19.74 -5.58
N GLN A 116 -0.42 20.45 -6.39
CA GLN A 116 -0.84 21.01 -7.66
C GLN A 116 0.12 20.52 -8.73
N VAL A 117 0.06 19.21 -9.01
CA VAL A 117 0.79 18.67 -10.16
C VAL A 117 -0.06 18.91 -11.39
N HIS A 118 0.18 20.05 -12.03
CA HIS A 118 -0.24 20.23 -13.42
C HIS A 118 0.65 19.34 -14.28
N VAL A 119 0.10 18.27 -14.84
CA VAL A 119 0.79 17.39 -15.76
C VAL A 119 0.38 17.79 -17.18
N PRO A 120 1.19 18.62 -17.88
CA PRO A 120 0.89 18.93 -19.27
C PRO A 120 1.10 17.68 -20.09
N ASP A 121 0.08 17.27 -20.83
CA ASP A 121 0.10 16.21 -21.85
C ASP A 121 -0.15 14.77 -21.39
N LEU A 122 -0.97 14.58 -20.33
CA LEU A 122 -1.48 13.26 -19.93
C LEU A 122 -2.57 12.69 -20.88
N ARG A 123 -2.79 13.27 -22.06
CA ARG A 123 -3.73 12.76 -23.04
C ARG A 123 -3.41 11.34 -23.54
N TYR A 124 -2.26 10.80 -23.19
CA TYR A 124 -1.83 9.42 -23.51
C TYR A 124 -1.69 8.49 -22.31
N ILE A 125 -1.88 8.96 -21.08
CA ILE A 125 -2.10 8.05 -19.97
C ILE A 125 -3.57 7.70 -20.04
N PHE A 126 -3.88 6.63 -20.71
CA PHE A 126 -5.22 6.09 -20.72
C PHE A 126 -5.63 5.79 -19.30
N VAL A 127 -6.36 6.70 -18.77
CA VAL A 127 -7.21 6.55 -17.62
C VAL A 127 -8.34 5.62 -18.02
N SER A 128 -8.03 4.36 -18.10
CA SER A 128 -9.08 3.39 -18.08
C SER A 128 -9.47 3.17 -16.64
N ASP A 129 -10.65 3.43 -16.24
CA ASP A 129 -11.52 2.87 -15.18
C ASP A 129 -10.90 2.47 -13.84
N THR A 130 -10.40 3.36 -12.83
CA THR A 130 -9.13 3.29 -12.79
C THR A 130 -8.43 3.65 -11.52
N MET A 131 -7.26 3.07 -11.33
CA MET A 131 -6.43 3.20 -10.14
C MET A 131 -6.02 4.66 -9.86
N PHE A 132 -6.00 5.52 -10.89
CA PHE A 132 -5.57 6.92 -10.80
C PHE A 132 -6.61 7.83 -11.46
N PRO A 133 -7.76 8.08 -10.82
CA PRO A 133 -8.77 8.94 -11.39
C PRO A 133 -8.26 10.40 -11.50
N ILE A 134 -8.46 11.00 -12.66
CA ILE A 134 -8.04 12.36 -12.96
C ILE A 134 -9.27 13.19 -13.33
N THR A 135 -9.34 14.45 -12.86
CA THR A 135 -10.39 15.41 -13.26
C THR A 135 -10.18 15.89 -14.70
N ASP A 136 -11.19 16.51 -15.27
CA ASP A 136 -11.11 17.07 -16.64
C ASP A 136 -9.99 18.12 -16.77
N GLU A 137 -9.59 18.76 -15.66
CA GLU A 137 -8.50 19.73 -15.61
C GLU A 137 -7.12 19.07 -15.46
N GLY A 138 -7.04 17.72 -15.35
CA GLY A 138 -5.80 16.97 -15.26
C GLY A 138 -5.23 16.84 -13.83
N TYR A 139 -6.03 17.07 -12.80
CA TYR A 139 -5.64 16.87 -11.40
C TYR A 139 -6.08 15.51 -10.88
N PHE A 140 -5.39 15.00 -9.87
CA PHE A 140 -5.83 13.82 -9.13
C PHE A 140 -7.21 14.07 -8.53
N SER A 141 -8.16 13.18 -8.83
CA SER A 141 -9.48 13.23 -8.23
C SER A 141 -9.41 12.75 -6.78
N HIS A 142 -9.86 13.59 -5.86
CA HIS A 142 -9.89 13.30 -4.43
C HIS A 142 -11.30 12.94 -3.99
N ASP A 143 -11.46 11.96 -3.11
CA ASP A 143 -12.73 11.64 -2.43
C ASP A 143 -12.81 12.41 -1.10
N PRO A 144 -13.55 13.53 -1.03
CA PRO A 144 -13.61 14.35 0.17
C PRO A 144 -14.45 13.72 1.30
N GLU A 145 -15.23 12.68 0.98
CA GLU A 145 -16.07 11.98 1.95
C GLU A 145 -15.35 10.82 2.63
N SER A 146 -14.12 10.52 2.21
CA SER A 146 -13.32 9.43 2.76
C SER A 146 -12.15 9.98 3.56
N HIS A 147 -12.04 9.56 4.82
CA HIS A 147 -10.96 9.96 5.71
C HIS A 147 -10.22 8.74 6.26
N TYR A 148 -8.89 8.77 6.26
CA TYR A 148 -8.05 7.63 6.68
C TYR A 148 -8.30 7.18 8.14
N VAL A 149 -8.87 8.00 9.00
CA VAL A 149 -9.30 7.63 10.35
C VAL A 149 -10.40 6.55 10.30
N GLU A 150 -11.40 6.73 9.43
CA GLU A 150 -12.47 5.73 9.27
C GLU A 150 -11.94 4.48 8.54
N THR A 151 -11.02 4.68 7.59
CA THR A 151 -10.29 3.58 6.94
C THR A 151 -9.53 2.75 7.99
N TRP A 152 -8.86 3.41 8.93
CA TRP A 152 -8.11 2.74 10.00
C TRP A 152 -9.00 1.84 10.85
N LYS A 153 -10.15 2.33 11.27
CA LYS A 153 -11.12 1.54 12.04
C LYS A 153 -11.58 0.28 11.28
N ALA A 154 -11.81 0.40 9.98
CA ALA A 154 -12.14 -0.77 9.16
C ALA A 154 -10.96 -1.75 9.03
N MET A 155 -9.72 -1.26 9.02
CA MET A 155 -8.52 -2.12 9.02
C MET A 155 -8.34 -2.86 10.36
N GLU A 156 -8.73 -2.26 11.49
CA GLU A 156 -8.72 -2.94 12.79
C GLU A 156 -9.58 -4.21 12.78
N GLU A 157 -10.72 -4.17 12.08
CA GLU A 157 -11.58 -5.35 11.92
C GLU A 157 -10.90 -6.50 11.15
N LEU A 158 -9.99 -6.19 10.24
CA LEU A 158 -9.24 -7.21 9.50
C LEU A 158 -8.29 -7.98 10.42
N VAL A 159 -7.73 -7.29 11.43
CA VAL A 159 -6.92 -7.92 12.48
C VAL A 159 -7.80 -8.80 13.35
N ASP A 160 -8.97 -8.30 13.80
CA ASP A 160 -9.93 -9.09 14.60
C ASP A 160 -10.37 -10.37 13.86
N LYS A 161 -10.50 -10.30 12.53
CA LYS A 161 -10.84 -11.46 11.67
C LYS A 161 -9.68 -12.42 11.40
N GLY A 162 -8.46 -12.07 11.86
CA GLY A 162 -7.26 -12.89 11.66
C GLY A 162 -6.72 -12.93 10.22
N LYS A 163 -7.21 -12.06 9.34
CA LYS A 163 -6.73 -11.95 7.95
C LYS A 163 -5.44 -11.15 7.81
N VAL A 164 -5.15 -10.33 8.82
CA VAL A 164 -3.95 -9.48 8.91
C VAL A 164 -3.39 -9.61 10.32
N LYS A 165 -2.07 -9.72 10.47
CA LYS A 165 -1.44 -9.78 11.80
C LYS A 165 -1.11 -8.39 12.35
N ALA A 166 -0.80 -7.44 11.48
CA ALA A 166 -0.44 -6.08 11.85
C ALA A 166 -0.91 -5.10 10.78
N ILE A 167 -1.29 -3.90 11.20
CA ILE A 167 -1.69 -2.81 10.31
C ILE A 167 -0.73 -1.63 10.44
N GLY A 168 -0.62 -0.84 9.38
CA GLY A 168 0.33 0.27 9.32
C GLY A 168 -0.03 1.33 8.30
N LEU A 169 0.91 2.23 8.08
CA LEU A 169 0.74 3.43 7.27
C LEU A 169 1.89 3.55 6.27
N SER A 170 1.63 4.22 5.14
CA SER A 170 2.68 4.60 4.19
C SER A 170 2.42 6.01 3.66
N ASN A 171 3.49 6.76 3.47
CA ASN A 171 3.44 8.14 2.96
C ASN A 171 2.69 9.13 3.87
N PHE A 172 2.59 8.84 5.15
CA PHE A 172 1.97 9.71 6.16
C PHE A 172 3.01 10.65 6.77
N ASN A 173 2.61 11.89 7.01
CA ASN A 173 3.39 12.82 7.80
C ASN A 173 3.08 12.67 9.31
N ARG A 174 3.93 13.31 10.14
CA ARG A 174 3.80 13.24 11.60
C ARG A 174 2.40 13.61 12.12
N ARG A 175 1.79 14.67 11.57
CA ARG A 175 0.45 15.12 12.01
C ARG A 175 -0.60 14.03 11.72
N GLN A 176 -0.57 13.44 10.54
CA GLN A 176 -1.51 12.39 10.14
C GLN A 176 -1.33 11.11 10.96
N VAL A 177 -0.10 10.74 11.30
CA VAL A 177 0.15 9.62 12.21
C VAL A 177 -0.40 9.93 13.61
N GLN A 178 -0.21 11.17 14.09
CA GLN A 178 -0.76 11.59 15.39
C GLN A 178 -2.29 11.53 15.39
N GLU A 179 -2.96 11.93 14.32
CA GLU A 179 -4.43 11.82 14.18
C GLU A 179 -4.92 10.37 14.31
N ILE A 180 -4.16 9.39 13.82
CA ILE A 180 -4.47 7.96 14.03
C ILE A 180 -4.26 7.58 15.50
N LEU A 181 -3.16 8.01 16.12
CA LEU A 181 -2.87 7.70 17.52
C LEU A 181 -3.87 8.36 18.49
N ASP A 182 -4.49 9.45 18.09
CA ASP A 182 -5.49 10.18 18.88
C ASP A 182 -6.92 9.63 18.68
N ILE A 183 -7.12 8.57 17.89
CA ILE A 183 -8.45 7.94 17.71
C ILE A 183 -8.96 7.47 19.08
N PRO A 184 -10.15 7.92 19.51
CA PRO A 184 -10.79 7.38 20.70
C PRO A 184 -11.02 5.86 20.53
N ASP A 185 -10.69 5.08 21.56
CA ASP A 185 -10.84 3.62 21.55
C ASP A 185 -10.01 2.89 20.47
N LEU A 186 -8.86 3.46 20.07
CA LEU A 186 -7.89 2.83 19.18
C LEU A 186 -7.52 1.44 19.71
N LYS A 187 -7.79 0.40 18.92
CA LYS A 187 -7.48 -0.99 19.30
C LYS A 187 -6.04 -1.39 18.96
N TYR A 188 -5.57 -0.97 17.80
CA TYR A 188 -4.26 -1.33 17.27
C TYR A 188 -3.49 -0.07 16.86
N ASN A 189 -2.34 0.15 17.48
CA ASN A 189 -1.41 1.17 17.03
C ASN A 189 -0.82 0.81 15.68
N PRO A 190 -0.46 1.80 14.83
CA PRO A 190 0.32 1.55 13.64
C PRO A 190 1.60 0.77 13.99
N SER A 191 1.78 -0.40 13.38
CA SER A 191 2.98 -1.22 13.60
C SER A 191 4.18 -0.72 12.80
N VAL A 192 3.91 -0.08 11.67
CA VAL A 192 4.92 0.40 10.73
C VAL A 192 4.45 1.70 10.05
N LEU A 193 5.40 2.57 9.80
CA LEU A 193 5.28 3.68 8.85
C LEU A 193 6.32 3.50 7.75
N GLN A 194 5.86 3.29 6.51
CA GLN A 194 6.71 3.17 5.34
C GLN A 194 6.74 4.50 4.59
N ASN A 195 7.88 5.18 4.58
CA ASN A 195 8.05 6.44 3.86
C ASN A 195 9.34 6.44 3.05
N GLU A 196 9.38 7.29 2.01
CA GLU A 196 10.61 7.57 1.29
C GLU A 196 11.66 8.13 2.26
N SER A 197 12.85 7.54 2.24
CA SER A 197 14.01 8.06 2.97
C SER A 197 15.30 7.63 2.28
N HIS A 198 16.22 8.55 2.08
CA HIS A 198 17.51 8.34 1.42
C HIS A 198 18.49 9.44 1.87
N PRO A 199 19.77 9.43 1.44
CA PRO A 199 20.77 10.41 1.90
C PRO A 199 20.41 11.90 1.71
N TYR A 200 19.48 12.20 0.82
CA TYR A 200 18.98 13.56 0.58
C TYR A 200 17.65 13.87 1.27
N LEU A 201 16.96 12.83 1.80
CA LEU A 201 15.70 12.96 2.52
C LEU A 201 15.75 12.06 3.78
N HIS A 202 16.25 12.61 4.86
CA HIS A 202 16.58 11.81 6.05
C HIS A 202 15.39 11.49 6.95
N GLU A 203 14.29 12.23 6.85
CA GLU A 203 13.08 12.08 7.68
C GLU A 203 13.36 11.88 9.18
N LYS A 204 14.43 12.55 9.69
CA LYS A 204 14.91 12.32 11.06
C LYS A 204 13.83 12.54 12.11
N ASP A 205 13.12 13.66 12.04
CA ASP A 205 12.11 14.01 13.03
C ASP A 205 10.92 13.04 13.03
N LEU A 206 10.56 12.54 11.84
CA LEU A 206 9.50 11.53 11.68
C LEU A 206 9.95 10.16 12.20
N ARG A 207 11.20 9.79 11.98
CA ARG A 207 11.76 8.53 12.50
C ARG A 207 11.85 8.56 14.02
N ASP A 208 12.32 9.67 14.60
CA ASP A 208 12.39 9.86 16.07
C ASP A 208 10.98 9.80 16.67
N PHE A 209 9.99 10.42 16.01
CA PHE A 209 8.59 10.33 16.40
C PHE A 209 8.08 8.88 16.37
N CYS A 210 8.33 8.14 15.30
CA CYS A 210 7.96 6.72 15.20
C CYS A 210 8.59 5.90 16.31
N GLN A 211 9.87 6.11 16.60
CA GLN A 211 10.58 5.40 17.66
C GLN A 211 9.96 5.64 19.05
N ILE A 212 9.57 6.87 19.34
CA ILE A 212 8.92 7.22 20.63
C ILE A 212 7.58 6.48 20.78
N HIS A 213 6.84 6.29 19.69
CA HIS A 213 5.54 5.64 19.70
C HIS A 213 5.58 4.12 19.43
N GLY A 214 6.79 3.53 19.33
CA GLY A 214 6.95 2.09 19.07
C GLY A 214 6.55 1.66 17.65
N ILE A 215 6.54 2.60 16.71
CA ILE A 215 6.23 2.37 15.29
C ILE A 215 7.53 2.07 14.55
N ALA A 216 7.60 0.94 13.85
CA ALA A 216 8.74 0.63 12.99
C ALA A 216 8.77 1.60 11.80
N PHE A 217 9.92 2.24 11.55
CA PHE A 217 10.09 3.07 10.36
C PHE A 217 10.71 2.23 9.23
N GLN A 218 9.95 2.02 8.17
CA GLN A 218 10.37 1.29 6.99
C GLN A 218 10.72 2.29 5.87
N VAL A 219 11.87 2.11 5.26
CA VAL A 219 12.33 2.97 4.18
C VAL A 219 11.84 2.43 2.86
N SER A 220 11.16 3.25 2.08
CA SER A 220 11.02 3.08 0.64
C SER A 220 11.99 4.03 -0.06
N CYS A 221 12.62 3.55 -1.13
CA CYS A 221 13.50 4.36 -1.95
C CYS A 221 13.14 4.11 -3.41
N GLU A 222 12.71 5.14 -4.10
CA GLU A 222 12.62 5.13 -5.54
C GLU A 222 14.01 5.49 -6.08
N THR A 223 14.70 4.49 -6.62
CA THR A 223 16.02 4.67 -7.27
C THR A 223 15.86 4.93 -8.76
#